data_b84d37afdb4cb17558db9d75afbf367f
#
_entry.id   b84d37afdb4cb17558db9d75afbf367f
#
_cell.length_a   1.000
_cell.length_b   1.000
_cell.length_c   1.000
_cell.angle_alpha   90.00
_cell.angle_beta   90.00
_cell.angle_gamma   90.00
#
_symmetry.space_group_name_H-M   'P 1'
#
loop_
_entity.id
_entity.type
_entity.pdbx_description
1 polymer ?
#
loop_
_entity_poly.entity_id
_entity_poly.type
_entity_poly.pdbx_seq_one_letter_code
_entity_poly.pdbx_strand_id
1 'polypeptide(L)'
;ENTPNPAVMKYVANKLIVPALFEFKNIDEAKDAPLAKKLFMLPFVKEVFMDQNYVSITKYDVAEWEEVSSELREIIREFMMSGKEAVGAASVQKEKAKAPTTLLHGSEIDDTSKQIIDILEEHVKPAVASDGGNIMFESYDSETKKVHVILQGACSGCPSSTFTLKNGIEN
;
A
#
# COMPACT_ATOMS: atom_id res chain seq x y z
N GLU A 1 -8.55 10.89 -5.34
CA GLU A 1 -7.31 11.49 -5.82
C GLU A 1 -6.69 10.58 -6.88
N ASN A 2 -6.26 11.16 -7.99
CA ASN A 2 -5.52 10.43 -9.02
C ASN A 2 -4.12 10.10 -8.51
N THR A 3 -3.61 8.94 -8.90
CA THR A 3 -2.23 8.53 -8.64
C THR A 3 -1.41 8.56 -9.93
N PRO A 4 -0.08 8.50 -9.87
CA PRO A 4 0.76 8.35 -11.07
C PRO A 4 0.50 7.05 -11.85
N ASN A 5 -0.12 6.06 -11.19
CA ASN A 5 -0.54 4.82 -11.83
C ASN A 5 -1.99 4.97 -12.31
N PRO A 6 -2.26 5.00 -13.62
CA PRO A 6 -3.61 5.21 -14.17
C PRO A 6 -4.61 4.09 -13.81
N ALA A 7 -4.11 2.91 -13.44
CA ALA A 7 -4.96 1.81 -12.99
C ALA A 7 -5.37 1.93 -11.52
N VAL A 8 -4.84 2.92 -10.78
CA VAL A 8 -5.06 3.07 -9.33
C VAL A 8 -5.66 4.43 -9.00
N MET A 9 -6.66 4.43 -8.14
CA MET A 9 -7.23 5.64 -7.56
C MET A 9 -7.21 5.58 -6.03
N LYS A 10 -6.79 6.67 -5.39
CA LYS A 10 -6.68 6.83 -3.94
C LYS A 10 -7.90 7.57 -3.39
N TYR A 11 -8.51 7.00 -2.36
CA TYR A 11 -9.64 7.55 -1.61
C TYR A 11 -9.19 7.88 -0.19
N VAL A 12 -9.16 9.16 0.15
CA VAL A 12 -8.71 9.64 1.47
C VAL A 12 -9.92 9.95 2.34
N ALA A 13 -9.90 9.45 3.58
CA ALA A 13 -10.87 9.77 4.61
C ALA A 13 -10.34 10.80 5.60
N ASN A 14 -11.24 11.48 6.29
CA ASN A 14 -10.91 12.43 7.36
C ASN A 14 -10.70 11.76 8.73
N LYS A 15 -10.73 10.44 8.79
CA LYS A 15 -10.51 9.64 9.99
C LYS A 15 -9.74 8.36 9.65
N LEU A 16 -9.17 7.74 10.68
CA LEU A 16 -8.45 6.47 10.55
C LEU A 16 -9.40 5.38 10.02
N ILE A 17 -8.95 4.67 8.98
CA ILE A 17 -9.65 3.52 8.39
C ILE A 17 -9.08 2.22 8.98
N VAL A 18 -7.75 2.11 9.01
CA VAL A 18 -7.01 0.94 9.50
C VAL A 18 -5.83 1.36 10.37
N PRO A 19 -5.49 0.56 11.40
CA PRO A 19 -4.38 0.88 12.31
C PRO A 19 -2.99 0.52 11.76
N ALA A 20 -2.94 -0.19 10.63
CA ALA A 20 -1.72 -0.65 9.98
C ALA A 20 -1.96 -0.77 8.47
N LEU A 21 -0.93 -1.02 7.72
CA LEU A 21 -0.97 -1.25 6.29
C LEU A 21 -1.55 -2.64 5.97
N PHE A 22 -2.44 -2.70 4.98
CA PHE A 22 -3.03 -3.93 4.47
C PHE A 22 -3.08 -3.89 2.94
N GLU A 23 -2.66 -4.97 2.31
CA GLU A 23 -2.75 -5.18 0.87
C GLU A 23 -3.45 -6.50 0.59
N PHE A 24 -4.46 -6.45 -0.27
CA PHE A 24 -5.25 -7.60 -0.70
C PHE A 24 -5.23 -7.67 -2.23
N LYS A 25 -4.75 -8.78 -2.76
CA LYS A 25 -4.64 -9.02 -4.21
C LYS A 25 -5.84 -9.77 -4.77
N ASN A 26 -6.69 -10.29 -3.90
CA ASN A 26 -7.89 -11.04 -4.26
C ASN A 26 -8.87 -11.10 -3.07
N ILE A 27 -10.09 -11.53 -3.35
CA ILE A 27 -11.17 -11.65 -2.35
C ILE A 27 -10.85 -12.69 -1.25
N ASP A 28 -10.06 -13.72 -1.56
CA ASP A 28 -9.72 -14.77 -0.60
C ASP A 28 -8.78 -14.26 0.50
N GLU A 29 -7.93 -13.30 0.18
CA GLU A 29 -7.07 -12.61 1.15
C GLU A 29 -7.87 -11.68 2.05
N ALA A 30 -8.99 -11.13 1.56
CA ALA A 30 -9.85 -10.19 2.24
C ALA A 30 -10.90 -10.83 3.18
N LYS A 31 -10.77 -12.11 3.53
CA LYS A 31 -11.78 -12.85 4.34
C LYS A 31 -12.11 -12.18 5.68
N ASP A 32 -11.11 -11.58 6.32
CA ASP A 32 -11.24 -10.87 7.59
C ASP A 32 -11.12 -9.33 7.40
N ALA A 33 -11.45 -8.84 6.22
CA ALA A 33 -11.42 -7.43 5.87
C ALA A 33 -12.75 -7.02 5.22
N PRO A 34 -13.79 -6.70 6.02
CA PRO A 34 -15.13 -6.44 5.52
C PRO A 34 -15.21 -5.32 4.47
N LEU A 35 -14.40 -4.26 4.61
CA LEU A 35 -14.33 -3.19 3.62
C LEU A 35 -13.75 -3.69 2.30
N ALA A 36 -12.57 -4.33 2.35
CA ALA A 36 -11.94 -4.88 1.14
C ALA A 36 -12.84 -5.92 0.46
N LYS A 37 -13.46 -6.80 1.25
CA LYS A 37 -14.41 -7.79 0.73
C LYS A 37 -15.59 -7.13 0.00
N LYS A 38 -16.15 -6.05 0.55
CA LYS A 38 -17.24 -5.30 -0.09
C LYS A 38 -16.77 -4.68 -1.42
N LEU A 39 -15.55 -4.16 -1.48
CA LEU A 39 -14.97 -3.62 -2.69
C LEU A 39 -14.71 -4.70 -3.76
N PHE A 40 -14.22 -5.87 -3.37
CA PHE A 40 -14.02 -7.00 -4.29
C PHE A 40 -15.32 -7.62 -4.86
N MET A 41 -16.48 -7.27 -4.31
CA MET A 41 -17.76 -7.65 -4.96
C MET A 41 -17.98 -6.92 -6.28
N LEU A 42 -17.26 -5.84 -6.54
CA LEU A 42 -17.29 -5.11 -7.79
C LEU A 42 -16.35 -5.79 -8.80
N PRO A 43 -16.84 -6.15 -9.99
CA PRO A 43 -16.07 -7.00 -10.93
C PRO A 43 -14.84 -6.30 -11.54
N PHE A 44 -14.77 -4.99 -11.43
CA PHE A 44 -13.64 -4.20 -11.93
C PHE A 44 -12.52 -3.98 -10.89
N VAL A 45 -12.73 -4.33 -9.62
CA VAL A 45 -11.70 -4.21 -8.57
C VAL A 45 -10.73 -5.37 -8.66
N LYS A 46 -9.46 -5.04 -8.85
CA LYS A 46 -8.35 -6.00 -8.96
C LYS A 46 -7.61 -6.18 -7.65
N GLU A 47 -7.23 -5.07 -7.01
CA GLU A 47 -6.46 -5.04 -5.77
C GLU A 47 -6.98 -3.94 -4.86
N VAL A 48 -6.89 -4.14 -3.55
CA VAL A 48 -7.25 -3.16 -2.52
C VAL A 48 -6.08 -2.99 -1.57
N PHE A 49 -5.61 -1.76 -1.46
CA PHE A 49 -4.57 -1.37 -0.51
C PHE A 49 -5.15 -0.37 0.47
N MET A 50 -4.89 -0.56 1.77
CA MET A 50 -5.35 0.33 2.84
C MET A 50 -4.20 0.68 3.76
N ASP A 51 -4.07 1.95 4.07
CA ASP A 51 -3.11 2.43 5.05
C ASP A 51 -3.65 3.67 5.77
N GLN A 52 -3.58 3.66 7.09
CA GLN A 52 -4.06 4.72 7.97
C GLN A 52 -5.45 5.26 7.58
N ASN A 53 -5.52 6.36 6.85
CA ASN A 53 -6.74 7.09 6.50
C ASN A 53 -7.07 7.05 5.00
N TYR A 54 -6.47 6.18 4.22
CA TYR A 54 -6.78 6.07 2.79
C TYR A 54 -6.90 4.63 2.30
N VAL A 55 -7.61 4.50 1.19
CA VAL A 55 -7.76 3.26 0.42
C VAL A 55 -7.32 3.54 -1.00
N SER A 56 -6.38 2.76 -1.52
CA SER A 56 -6.02 2.75 -2.93
C SER A 56 -6.62 1.52 -3.59
N ILE A 57 -7.34 1.73 -4.68
CA ILE A 57 -8.02 0.66 -5.42
C ILE A 57 -7.38 0.56 -6.79
N THR A 58 -6.90 -0.63 -7.12
CA THR A 58 -6.46 -0.98 -8.48
C THR A 58 -7.62 -1.59 -9.24
N LYS A 59 -7.91 -1.10 -10.43
CA LYS A 59 -8.95 -1.64 -11.31
C LYS A 59 -8.37 -2.49 -12.44
N TYR A 60 -9.20 -3.35 -13.01
CA TYR A 60 -8.96 -3.92 -14.33
C TYR A 60 -9.28 -2.89 -15.41
N ASP A 61 -8.76 -3.07 -16.62
CA ASP A 61 -8.97 -2.18 -17.77
C ASP A 61 -10.39 -2.28 -18.39
N VAL A 62 -11.30 -2.93 -17.69
CA VAL A 62 -12.70 -3.14 -18.12
C VAL A 62 -13.65 -2.00 -17.75
N ALA A 63 -13.19 -1.04 -16.94
CA ALA A 63 -14.00 0.07 -16.45
C ALA A 63 -13.21 1.39 -16.47
N GLU A 64 -13.91 2.50 -16.66
CA GLU A 64 -13.33 3.83 -16.60
C GLU A 64 -13.58 4.48 -15.22
N TRP A 65 -12.61 5.27 -14.73
CA TRP A 65 -12.70 5.88 -13.40
C TRP A 65 -13.88 6.86 -13.29
N GLU A 66 -14.23 7.52 -14.38
CA GLU A 66 -15.35 8.45 -14.46
C GLU A 66 -16.68 7.77 -14.15
N GLU A 67 -16.81 6.51 -14.52
CA GLU A 67 -18.02 5.71 -14.29
C GLU A 67 -18.10 5.13 -12.88
N VAL A 68 -16.99 4.62 -12.37
CA VAL A 68 -16.96 3.80 -11.14
C VAL A 68 -16.51 4.54 -9.88
N SER A 69 -15.83 5.70 -10.02
CA SER A 69 -15.25 6.42 -8.88
C SER A 69 -16.29 6.91 -7.89
N SER A 70 -17.46 7.31 -8.35
CA SER A 70 -18.54 7.79 -7.48
C SER A 70 -19.15 6.65 -6.67
N GLU A 71 -19.33 5.49 -7.27
CA GLU A 71 -19.83 4.27 -6.59
C GLU A 71 -18.84 3.81 -5.50
N LEU A 72 -17.56 3.73 -5.83
CA LEU A 72 -16.52 3.38 -4.87
C LEU A 72 -16.46 4.35 -3.69
N ARG A 73 -16.56 5.65 -3.96
CA ARG A 73 -16.59 6.68 -2.90
C ARG A 73 -17.79 6.50 -1.97
N GLU A 74 -18.96 6.22 -2.53
CA GLU A 74 -20.18 6.02 -1.75
C GLU A 74 -20.08 4.75 -0.88
N ILE A 75 -19.59 3.65 -1.44
CA ILE A 75 -19.37 2.39 -0.71
C ILE A 75 -18.42 2.59 0.47
N ILE A 76 -17.28 3.27 0.25
CA ILE A 76 -16.31 3.56 1.31
C ILE A 76 -16.95 4.46 2.37
N ARG A 77 -17.65 5.52 1.96
CA ARG A 77 -18.33 6.46 2.85
C ARG A 77 -19.38 5.78 3.71
N GLU A 78 -20.29 5.03 3.10
CA GLU A 78 -21.33 4.26 3.82
C GLU A 78 -20.71 3.29 4.83
N PHE A 79 -19.64 2.58 4.40
CA PHE A 79 -18.94 1.67 5.28
C PHE A 79 -18.35 2.40 6.49
N MET A 80 -17.69 3.53 6.27
CA MET A 80 -17.13 4.36 7.34
C MET A 80 -18.18 4.95 8.28
N MET A 81 -19.38 5.26 7.76
CA MET A 81 -20.51 5.74 8.57
C MET A 81 -21.17 4.62 9.39
N SER A 82 -21.07 3.38 8.94
CA SER A 82 -21.61 2.22 9.67
C SER A 82 -20.89 1.91 10.99
N GLY A 83 -19.73 2.50 11.22
CA GLY A 83 -18.91 2.29 12.42
C GLY A 83 -18.27 0.90 12.51
N LYS A 84 -18.34 0.10 11.44
CA LYS A 84 -17.69 -1.21 11.39
C LYS A 84 -16.19 -1.06 11.17
N GLU A 85 -15.41 -1.99 11.74
CA GLU A 85 -13.99 -2.07 11.49
C GLU A 85 -13.72 -2.51 10.04
N ALA A 86 -12.81 -1.81 9.37
CA ALA A 86 -12.46 -2.10 7.98
C ALA A 86 -11.70 -3.42 7.83
N VAL A 87 -10.98 -3.82 8.89
CA VAL A 87 -10.19 -5.06 8.99
C VAL A 87 -10.42 -5.67 10.36
N GLY A 88 -10.67 -6.97 10.41
CA GLY A 88 -10.89 -7.70 11.66
C GLY A 88 -9.59 -7.91 12.46
N ALA A 89 -9.77 -8.20 13.75
CA ALA A 89 -8.66 -8.36 14.70
C ALA A 89 -7.64 -9.44 14.30
N ALA A 90 -8.07 -10.50 13.62
CA ALA A 90 -7.19 -11.58 13.19
C ALA A 90 -6.21 -11.10 12.09
N SER A 91 -6.66 -10.28 11.15
CA SER A 91 -5.80 -9.68 10.14
C SER A 91 -4.87 -8.63 10.74
N VAL A 92 -5.35 -7.82 11.69
CA VAL A 92 -4.50 -6.86 12.42
C VAL A 92 -3.36 -7.56 13.17
N GLN A 93 -3.65 -8.72 13.79
CA GLN A 93 -2.61 -9.51 14.47
C GLN A 93 -1.60 -10.11 13.48
N LYS A 94 -2.07 -10.59 12.32
CA LYS A 94 -1.19 -11.11 11.26
C LYS A 94 -0.26 -10.04 10.69
N GLU A 95 -0.78 -8.83 10.45
CA GLU A 95 0.07 -7.73 9.94
C GLU A 95 1.00 -7.18 11.01
N LYS A 96 0.60 -7.13 12.28
CA LYS A 96 1.52 -6.83 13.38
C LYS A 96 2.64 -7.87 13.52
N ALA A 97 2.37 -9.14 13.19
CA ALA A 97 3.38 -10.19 13.15
C ALA A 97 4.27 -10.14 11.90
N LYS A 98 3.75 -9.53 10.81
CA LYS A 98 4.48 -9.27 9.55
C LYS A 98 5.05 -7.85 9.48
N ALA A 99 4.57 -6.93 10.33
CA ALA A 99 5.20 -5.61 10.45
C ALA A 99 6.69 -5.84 10.57
N PRO A 100 7.52 -5.12 9.84
CA PRO A 100 8.93 -5.41 9.79
C PRO A 100 9.53 -5.22 11.19
N THR A 101 9.43 -6.24 12.01
CA THR A 101 10.62 -6.71 12.65
C THR A 101 11.48 -7.02 11.45
N THR A 102 12.32 -6.06 11.05
CA THR A 102 13.42 -6.23 10.12
C THR A 102 13.63 -7.72 9.95
N LEU A 103 13.34 -8.27 8.74
CA LEU A 103 13.64 -9.67 8.46
C LEU A 103 15.15 -9.83 8.51
N LEU A 104 15.67 -9.69 9.71
CA LEU A 104 17.01 -10.04 10.11
C LEU A 104 17.06 -11.57 10.09
N HIS A 105 17.40 -12.10 8.95
CA HIS A 105 18.15 -13.33 8.95
C HIS A 105 19.48 -13.02 9.65
N GLY A 106 19.49 -13.12 11.00
CA GLY A 106 20.67 -13.42 11.82
C GLY A 106 21.95 -12.59 11.67
N SER A 107 21.94 -11.46 10.95
CA SER A 107 23.07 -10.55 10.82
C SER A 107 22.71 -9.19 11.40
N GLU A 108 23.57 -8.65 12.21
CA GLU A 108 23.50 -7.27 12.69
C GLU A 108 23.28 -6.33 11.51
N ILE A 109 22.22 -5.47 11.60
CA ILE A 109 22.01 -4.43 10.58
C ILE A 109 23.25 -3.56 10.59
N ASP A 110 23.98 -3.55 9.50
CA ASP A 110 25.14 -2.67 9.36
C ASP A 110 24.69 -1.20 9.37
N ASP A 111 25.60 -0.32 9.73
CA ASP A 111 25.29 1.11 9.86
C ASP A 111 24.82 1.73 8.53
N THR A 112 25.25 1.17 7.39
CA THR A 112 24.81 1.57 6.05
C THR A 112 23.34 1.22 5.82
N SER A 113 22.93 0.02 6.17
CA SER A 113 21.51 -0.40 6.08
C SER A 113 20.59 0.44 6.95
N LYS A 114 21.05 0.83 8.16
CA LYS A 114 20.29 1.76 9.04
C LYS A 114 20.11 3.12 8.37
N GLN A 115 21.17 3.70 7.83
CA GLN A 115 21.09 4.99 7.12
C GLN A 115 20.16 4.92 5.91
N ILE A 116 20.18 3.82 5.15
CA ILE A 116 19.27 3.61 4.03
C ILE A 116 17.82 3.55 4.50
N ILE A 117 17.53 2.83 5.59
CA ILE A 117 16.19 2.74 6.16
C ILE A 117 15.70 4.13 6.60
N ASP A 118 16.54 4.90 7.31
CA ASP A 118 16.20 6.25 7.75
C ASP A 118 15.86 7.16 6.56
N ILE A 119 16.64 7.13 5.50
CA ILE A 119 16.39 7.90 4.28
C ILE A 119 15.08 7.47 3.61
N LEU A 120 14.83 6.16 3.50
CA LEU A 120 13.59 5.64 2.92
C LEU A 120 12.36 6.07 3.73
N GLU A 121 12.43 5.98 5.06
CA GLU A 121 11.31 6.35 5.95
C GLU A 121 11.06 7.87 5.95
N GLU A 122 12.10 8.70 5.94
CA GLU A 122 11.98 10.15 6.07
C GLU A 122 11.67 10.84 4.74
N HIS A 123 12.26 10.41 3.65
CA HIS A 123 12.18 11.12 2.36
C HIS A 123 11.37 10.39 1.29
N VAL A 124 11.47 9.08 1.21
CA VAL A 124 10.85 8.30 0.12
C VAL A 124 9.42 7.86 0.48
N LYS A 125 9.23 7.34 1.67
CA LYS A 125 7.93 6.83 2.12
C LYS A 125 6.80 7.86 2.10
N PRO A 126 6.99 9.14 2.51
CA PRO A 126 5.94 10.14 2.39
C PRO A 126 5.51 10.41 0.95
N ALA A 127 6.47 10.45 0.01
CA ALA A 127 6.20 10.64 -1.42
C ALA A 127 5.40 9.45 -1.98
N VAL A 128 5.83 8.22 -1.69
CA VAL A 128 5.16 6.99 -2.11
C VAL A 128 3.76 6.86 -1.51
N ALA A 129 3.58 7.26 -0.24
CA ALA A 129 2.26 7.30 0.40
C ALA A 129 1.35 8.37 -0.22
N SER A 130 1.89 9.51 -0.65
CA SER A 130 1.14 10.52 -1.42
C SER A 130 0.58 9.91 -2.71
N ASP A 131 1.34 9.06 -3.37
CA ASP A 131 0.96 8.35 -4.60
C ASP A 131 0.05 7.13 -4.34
N GLY A 132 -0.33 6.88 -3.08
CA GLY A 132 -1.25 5.80 -2.70
C GLY A 132 -0.61 4.43 -2.57
N GLY A 133 0.69 4.37 -2.36
CA GLY A 133 1.45 3.14 -2.15
C GLY A 133 2.28 3.16 -0.87
N ASN A 134 3.18 2.19 -0.75
CA ASN A 134 4.17 2.09 0.32
C ASN A 134 5.48 1.50 -0.21
N ILE A 135 6.58 1.83 0.47
CA ILE A 135 7.91 1.28 0.22
C ILE A 135 8.47 0.69 1.51
N MET A 136 9.09 -0.46 1.41
CA MET A 136 9.78 -1.11 2.54
C MET A 136 11.18 -1.53 2.12
N PHE A 137 12.14 -1.36 3.01
CA PHE A 137 13.48 -1.92 2.85
C PHE A 137 13.44 -3.44 2.97
N GLU A 138 14.05 -4.14 2.04
CA GLU A 138 14.17 -5.60 2.06
C GLU A 138 15.59 -6.02 2.45
N SER A 139 16.60 -5.57 1.69
CA SER A 139 17.99 -5.90 1.96
C SER A 139 18.96 -4.92 1.26
N TYR A 140 20.18 -4.89 1.75
CA TYR A 140 21.30 -4.21 1.12
C TYR A 140 22.44 -5.19 0.88
N ASP A 141 22.89 -5.24 -0.36
CA ASP A 141 24.05 -6.03 -0.76
C ASP A 141 25.28 -5.12 -0.84
N SER A 142 26.18 -5.26 0.13
CA SER A 142 27.40 -4.44 0.25
C SER A 142 28.44 -4.72 -0.84
N GLU A 143 28.43 -5.89 -1.47
CA GLU A 143 29.38 -6.26 -2.54
C GLU A 143 28.97 -5.60 -3.86
N THR A 144 27.68 -5.67 -4.20
CA THR A 144 27.13 -5.08 -5.44
C THR A 144 26.63 -3.66 -5.26
N LYS A 145 26.58 -3.14 -4.00
CA LYS A 145 26.00 -1.85 -3.60
C LYS A 145 24.56 -1.67 -4.07
N LYS A 146 23.77 -2.73 -3.99
CA LYS A 146 22.36 -2.74 -4.39
C LYS A 146 21.45 -2.76 -3.18
N VAL A 147 20.44 -1.90 -3.20
CA VAL A 147 19.34 -1.89 -2.23
C VAL A 147 18.15 -2.58 -2.84
N HIS A 148 17.59 -3.55 -2.14
CA HIS A 148 16.34 -4.21 -2.49
C HIS A 148 15.22 -3.61 -1.66
N VAL A 149 14.13 -3.20 -2.34
CA VAL A 149 12.96 -2.60 -1.72
C VAL A 149 11.70 -3.29 -2.21
N ILE A 150 10.68 -3.37 -1.35
CA ILE A 150 9.36 -3.88 -1.68
C ILE A 150 8.42 -2.70 -1.87
N LEU A 151 7.80 -2.62 -3.05
CA LEU A 151 6.78 -1.63 -3.37
C LEU A 151 5.38 -2.25 -3.23
N GLN A 152 4.45 -1.53 -2.62
CA GLN A 152 3.09 -1.95 -2.38
C GLN A 152 2.07 -0.90 -2.84
N GLY A 153 0.82 -1.32 -3.02
CA GLY A 153 -0.26 -0.44 -3.46
C GLY A 153 -0.04 0.13 -4.85
N ALA A 154 -0.31 1.41 -5.06
CA ALA A 154 -0.22 2.09 -6.37
C ALA A 154 1.17 2.00 -7.02
N CYS A 155 2.21 1.85 -6.22
CA CYS A 155 3.61 1.78 -6.69
C CYS A 155 4.00 0.37 -7.14
N SER A 156 3.25 -0.65 -6.78
CA SER A 156 3.46 -2.03 -7.23
C SER A 156 3.10 -2.14 -8.72
N GLY A 157 4.11 -2.45 -9.55
CA GLY A 157 3.91 -2.63 -11.01
C GLY A 157 3.75 -1.34 -11.82
N CYS A 158 3.97 -0.17 -11.23
CA CYS A 158 3.94 1.09 -11.97
C CYS A 158 5.28 1.39 -12.63
N PRO A 159 5.35 1.59 -13.97
CA PRO A 159 6.60 1.94 -14.64
C PRO A 159 7.22 3.25 -14.16
N SER A 160 6.39 4.21 -13.75
CA SER A 160 6.85 5.51 -13.25
C SER A 160 7.47 5.45 -11.86
N SER A 161 7.06 4.53 -10.99
CA SER A 161 7.65 4.37 -9.66
C SER A 161 9.09 3.87 -9.71
N THR A 162 9.44 3.02 -10.67
CA THR A 162 10.82 2.59 -10.93
C THR A 162 11.71 3.78 -11.37
N PHE A 163 11.15 4.72 -12.13
CA PHE A 163 11.84 5.93 -12.57
C PHE A 163 12.03 6.93 -11.42
N THR A 164 11.00 7.12 -10.59
CA THR A 164 11.07 8.01 -9.42
C THR A 164 12.08 7.52 -8.39
N LEU A 165 12.12 6.21 -8.15
CA LEU A 165 13.11 5.58 -7.26
C LEU A 165 14.53 5.72 -7.80
N LYS A 166 14.76 5.48 -9.09
CA LYS A 166 16.10 5.70 -9.70
C LYS A 166 16.56 7.13 -9.53
N ASN A 167 15.73 8.11 -9.84
CA ASN A 167 16.13 9.53 -9.77
C ASN A 167 16.20 10.07 -8.33
N GLY A 168 15.46 9.48 -7.39
CA GLY A 168 15.45 9.93 -5.99
C GLY A 168 16.51 9.29 -5.10
N ILE A 169 17.05 8.14 -5.48
CA ILE A 169 17.99 7.37 -4.66
C ILE A 169 19.40 7.34 -5.28
N GLU A 170 19.53 7.47 -6.59
CA GLU A 170 20.85 7.48 -7.29
C GLU A 170 21.56 8.86 -7.29
N ASN A 171 20.92 9.92 -6.77
CA ASN A 171 21.50 11.22 -6.51
C ASN A 171 21.75 11.44 -5.02
#